data_4a46aae5b4f3240b59b0b06280b3a448
#
_entry.id   4a46aae5b4f3240b59b0b06280b3a448
#
_cell.length_a   1.000
_cell.length_b   1.000
_cell.length_c   1.000
_cell.angle_alpha   90.00
_cell.angle_beta   90.00
_cell.angle_gamma   90.00
#
_symmetry.space_group_name_H-M   'P 1'
#
loop_
_entity.id
_entity.type
_entity.pdbx_description
1 polymer ?
#
loop_
_entity_poly.entity_id
_entity_poly.type
_entity_poly.pdbx_seq_one_letter_code
_entity_poly.pdbx_strand_id
1 'polypeptide(L)'
;MRSLGVPLLLLLLWRRAAWAESSHSIPVPQNLTIESYNCQNKLRWSPVNTVNSSVSYTVESSLKGLEHWEEVVNCTNITKPECDFEEVKFYIINLRVRAQQGELKSNWTMTPPFQVEGNTTLGPPKNINISARANSLFISFEQPFKEPSLFFEYIIYYWDNSSKTNHTLETTHTEVTLKNLKQRTVYCLQIKAVFASNFKGQLSAPYCKETAVTDATRILYVTLIFGFVVFILFAVFLCLMAVRKYQDAIKSLWRPPLAIPFHFEEDLQNSQIVFAEFKNSAGEEHWDTLSVISNAEES
;
A
#
# COMPACT_ATOMS: atom_id res chain seq x y z
N MET A 1 -83.85 -32.32 58.81
CA MET A 1 -83.55 -31.15 58.06
C MET A 1 -82.12 -31.31 57.46
N ARG A 2 -82.02 -31.72 56.22
CA ARG A 2 -80.75 -32.00 55.54
C ARG A 2 -80.35 -30.76 54.75
N SER A 3 -79.13 -30.25 54.95
CA SER A 3 -78.57 -29.04 54.40
C SER A 3 -78.22 -29.19 52.87
N LEU A 4 -78.97 -28.50 52.05
CA LEU A 4 -78.74 -28.38 50.56
C LEU A 4 -77.82 -27.26 50.16
N GLY A 5 -76.89 -26.81 51.02
CA GLY A 5 -76.08 -25.64 50.80
C GLY A 5 -74.71 -25.85 50.15
N VAL A 6 -74.24 -27.10 50.04
CA VAL A 6 -72.86 -27.40 49.60
C VAL A 6 -72.65 -27.42 48.03
N PRO A 7 -73.60 -27.89 47.21
CA PRO A 7 -73.40 -27.97 45.77
C PRO A 7 -73.43 -26.61 45.03
N LEU A 8 -74.11 -25.60 45.63
CA LEU A 8 -74.22 -24.27 44.99
C LEU A 8 -72.92 -23.45 45.05
N LEU A 9 -72.14 -23.63 46.12
CA LEU A 9 -70.88 -22.94 46.33
C LEU A 9 -69.78 -23.47 45.36
N LEU A 10 -69.78 -24.78 45.11
CA LEU A 10 -68.82 -25.39 44.14
C LEU A 10 -69.11 -25.01 42.71
N LEU A 11 -70.36 -24.79 42.32
CA LEU A 11 -70.72 -24.31 40.97
C LEU A 11 -70.32 -22.83 40.74
N LEU A 12 -70.30 -22.00 41.78
CA LEU A 12 -69.86 -20.60 41.72
C LEU A 12 -68.34 -20.50 41.63
N LEU A 13 -67.62 -21.44 42.24
CA LEU A 13 -66.13 -21.52 42.13
C LEU A 13 -65.69 -22.02 40.77
N TRP A 14 -66.47 -22.92 40.14
CA TRP A 14 -66.15 -23.40 38.77
C TRP A 14 -66.38 -22.33 37.67
N ARG A 15 -67.25 -21.35 37.87
CA ARG A 15 -67.50 -20.27 36.95
C ARG A 15 -66.41 -19.18 36.98
N ARG A 16 -65.61 -19.13 38.06
CA ARG A 16 -64.45 -18.18 38.10
C ARG A 16 -63.16 -18.72 37.49
N ALA A 17 -63.07 -19.99 37.16
CA ALA A 17 -61.89 -20.62 36.60
C ALA A 17 -61.85 -20.58 35.01
N ALA A 18 -62.86 -20.02 34.35
CA ALA A 18 -62.99 -20.11 32.91
C ALA A 18 -62.72 -18.79 32.13
N TRP A 19 -62.24 -17.78 32.83
CA TRP A 19 -61.76 -16.57 32.15
C TRP A 19 -60.24 -16.47 32.32
N ALA A 20 -59.48 -17.47 31.86
CA ALA A 20 -58.13 -17.26 31.41
C ALA A 20 -58.26 -16.49 30.09
N GLU A 21 -58.25 -15.15 30.16
CA GLU A 21 -58.00 -14.31 28.99
C GLU A 21 -56.69 -14.82 28.36
N SER A 22 -56.81 -15.54 27.27
CA SER A 22 -55.66 -15.75 26.41
C SER A 22 -55.32 -14.37 25.87
N SER A 23 -54.43 -13.66 26.57
CA SER A 23 -53.83 -12.44 26.07
C SER A 23 -53.11 -12.83 24.78
N HIS A 24 -53.78 -12.56 23.65
CA HIS A 24 -53.12 -12.65 22.32
C HIS A 24 -52.03 -11.59 22.26
N SER A 25 -50.93 -11.82 23.00
CA SER A 25 -49.73 -11.01 22.86
C SER A 25 -48.83 -11.64 21.82
N ILE A 26 -48.38 -10.83 20.86
CA ILE A 26 -47.39 -11.30 19.89
C ILE A 26 -46.02 -11.46 20.58
N PRO A 27 -45.19 -12.40 20.11
CA PRO A 27 -43.83 -12.57 20.65
C PRO A 27 -43.02 -11.30 20.57
N VAL A 28 -42.15 -11.08 21.53
CA VAL A 28 -41.21 -9.96 21.52
C VAL A 28 -40.04 -10.20 20.58
N PRO A 29 -39.51 -9.18 19.89
CA PRO A 29 -38.27 -9.29 19.15
C PRO A 29 -37.13 -9.79 20.04
N GLN A 30 -36.29 -10.70 19.52
CA GLN A 30 -35.18 -11.29 20.26
C GLN A 30 -33.86 -11.07 19.56
N ASN A 31 -32.74 -11.35 20.25
CA ASN A 31 -31.38 -11.27 19.70
C ASN A 31 -31.05 -9.88 19.12
N LEU A 32 -31.37 -8.82 19.89
CA LEU A 32 -31.03 -7.47 19.53
C LEU A 32 -29.52 -7.28 19.52
N THR A 33 -28.96 -6.92 18.36
CA THR A 33 -27.54 -6.65 18.16
C THR A 33 -27.33 -5.30 17.48
N ILE A 34 -26.34 -4.55 17.94
CA ILE A 34 -25.94 -3.29 17.30
C ILE A 34 -24.61 -3.52 16.59
N GLU A 35 -24.59 -3.29 15.30
CA GLU A 35 -23.38 -3.24 14.47
C GLU A 35 -23.05 -1.77 14.23
N SER A 36 -21.79 -1.39 14.48
CA SER A 36 -21.30 -0.03 14.22
C SER A 36 -19.98 -0.09 13.50
N TYR A 37 -19.93 0.52 12.33
CA TYR A 37 -18.74 0.61 11.49
C TYR A 37 -18.60 2.04 10.95
N ASN A 38 -17.46 2.68 11.23
CA ASN A 38 -17.21 4.07 10.85
C ASN A 38 -18.36 5.02 11.31
N CYS A 39 -18.86 4.82 12.52
CA CYS A 39 -20.00 5.53 13.11
C CYS A 39 -21.33 5.38 12.34
N GLN A 40 -21.42 4.48 11.40
CA GLN A 40 -22.68 4.05 10.81
C GLN A 40 -23.25 2.93 11.69
N ASN A 41 -24.41 3.16 12.28
CA ASN A 41 -25.00 2.28 13.28
C ASN A 41 -26.21 1.57 12.71
N LYS A 42 -26.30 0.27 12.95
CA LYS A 42 -27.40 -0.59 12.54
C LYS A 42 -27.82 -1.48 13.68
N LEU A 43 -29.10 -1.38 14.07
CA LEU A 43 -29.72 -2.29 15.00
C LEU A 43 -30.38 -3.45 14.23
N ARG A 44 -30.15 -4.68 14.66
CA ARG A 44 -30.76 -5.89 14.10
C ARG A 44 -31.38 -6.73 15.18
N TRP A 45 -32.42 -7.47 14.80
CA TRP A 45 -33.11 -8.45 15.68
C TRP A 45 -33.63 -9.66 14.90
N SER A 46 -33.97 -10.71 15.59
CA SER A 46 -34.61 -11.87 14.99
C SER A 46 -36.06 -11.56 14.60
N PRO A 47 -36.50 -11.88 13.37
CA PRO A 47 -37.86 -11.64 12.93
C PRO A 47 -38.85 -12.41 13.81
N VAL A 48 -39.97 -11.76 14.15
CA VAL A 48 -41.06 -12.39 14.88
C VAL A 48 -41.94 -13.18 13.90
N ASN A 49 -42.02 -14.49 14.09
CA ASN A 49 -42.83 -15.35 13.25
C ASN A 49 -44.27 -15.40 13.82
N THR A 50 -45.21 -14.99 13.00
CA THR A 50 -46.68 -15.06 13.30
C THR A 50 -47.40 -15.79 12.18
N VAL A 51 -48.47 -16.47 12.53
CA VAL A 51 -49.31 -17.18 11.58
C VAL A 51 -50.24 -16.15 10.90
N ASN A 52 -50.12 -15.95 9.60
CA ASN A 52 -51.08 -15.27 8.72
C ASN A 52 -51.07 -13.75 8.52
N SER A 53 -50.07 -12.97 9.01
CA SER A 53 -50.01 -11.54 8.65
C SER A 53 -48.64 -10.93 8.81
N SER A 54 -48.36 -9.81 8.10
CA SER A 54 -47.13 -9.08 8.21
C SER A 54 -46.95 -8.41 9.57
N VAL A 55 -45.78 -8.58 10.17
CA VAL A 55 -45.37 -7.92 11.41
C VAL A 55 -44.60 -6.66 11.05
N SER A 56 -44.92 -5.56 11.71
CA SER A 56 -44.09 -4.33 11.65
C SER A 56 -43.40 -4.11 12.99
N TYR A 57 -42.34 -3.30 12.96
CA TYR A 57 -41.52 -3.00 14.14
C TYR A 57 -41.40 -1.50 14.34
N THR A 58 -41.35 -1.08 15.58
CA THR A 58 -41.07 0.28 16.01
C THR A 58 -39.83 0.28 16.90
N VAL A 59 -38.91 1.16 16.65
CA VAL A 59 -37.67 1.35 17.41
C VAL A 59 -37.73 2.71 18.10
N GLU A 60 -37.38 2.73 19.38
CA GLU A 60 -37.23 3.97 20.15
C GLU A 60 -35.85 4.03 20.80
N SER A 61 -35.34 5.25 20.97
CA SER A 61 -34.09 5.53 21.67
C SER A 61 -34.32 6.39 22.90
N SER A 62 -33.42 6.26 23.86
CA SER A 62 -33.40 7.12 25.07
C SER A 62 -31.95 7.32 25.50
N LEU A 63 -31.60 8.50 25.95
CA LEU A 63 -30.32 8.74 26.61
C LEU A 63 -30.29 8.03 27.95
N LYS A 64 -29.17 7.38 28.28
CA LYS A 64 -28.98 6.69 29.54
C LYS A 64 -29.24 7.61 30.74
N GLY A 65 -30.15 7.21 31.62
CA GLY A 65 -30.53 7.98 32.79
C GLY A 65 -31.73 8.90 32.58
N LEU A 66 -32.26 8.98 31.36
CA LEU A 66 -33.52 9.65 31.07
C LEU A 66 -34.62 8.62 30.85
N GLU A 67 -35.84 8.89 31.32
CA GLU A 67 -37.01 8.05 31.08
C GLU A 67 -37.81 8.45 29.82
N HIS A 68 -37.29 9.45 29.07
CA HIS A 68 -37.91 9.92 27.85
C HIS A 68 -37.46 9.09 26.67
N TRP A 69 -38.44 8.50 25.95
CA TRP A 69 -38.19 7.66 24.75
C TRP A 69 -38.69 8.39 23.51
N GLU A 70 -37.86 8.44 22.50
CA GLU A 70 -38.16 9.06 21.21
C GLU A 70 -38.11 8.02 20.09
N GLU A 71 -39.02 8.11 19.15
CA GLU A 71 -39.01 7.23 17.98
C GLU A 71 -37.79 7.52 17.13
N VAL A 72 -37.07 6.47 16.73
CA VAL A 72 -35.95 6.57 15.83
C VAL A 72 -36.44 6.86 14.44
N VAL A 73 -35.92 7.93 13.83
CA VAL A 73 -36.29 8.36 12.47
C VAL A 73 -36.17 7.20 11.47
N ASN A 74 -37.18 7.04 10.62
CA ASN A 74 -37.28 5.96 9.63
C ASN A 74 -37.34 4.53 10.17
N CYS A 75 -37.50 4.34 11.49
CA CYS A 75 -37.58 3.04 12.13
C CYS A 75 -38.92 2.80 12.85
N THR A 76 -39.96 3.48 12.40
CA THR A 76 -41.35 3.31 12.87
C THR A 76 -42.16 2.61 11.78
N ASN A 77 -42.88 1.56 12.20
CA ASN A 77 -43.73 0.73 11.34
C ASN A 77 -42.96 0.08 10.14
N ILE A 78 -41.74 -0.33 10.36
CA ILE A 78 -40.90 -1.02 9.40
C ILE A 78 -41.15 -2.53 9.39
N THR A 79 -41.07 -3.17 8.26
CA THR A 79 -41.25 -4.64 8.11
C THR A 79 -39.95 -5.42 8.17
N LYS A 80 -38.82 -4.75 7.90
CA LYS A 80 -37.51 -5.36 7.98
C LYS A 80 -37.05 -5.46 9.45
N PRO A 81 -36.39 -6.56 9.85
CA PRO A 81 -35.88 -6.73 11.22
C PRO A 81 -34.53 -6.02 11.42
N GLU A 82 -34.35 -4.85 10.82
CA GLU A 82 -33.16 -4.02 10.95
C GLU A 82 -33.52 -2.54 10.83
N CYS A 83 -32.74 -1.69 11.49
CA CYS A 83 -32.92 -0.26 11.53
C CYS A 83 -31.57 0.44 11.54
N ASP A 84 -31.34 1.32 10.58
CA ASP A 84 -30.20 2.24 10.58
C ASP A 84 -30.55 3.46 11.43
N PHE A 85 -29.65 3.86 12.31
CA PHE A 85 -29.89 5.00 13.21
C PHE A 85 -28.67 5.90 13.32
N GLU A 86 -28.93 7.20 13.44
CA GLU A 86 -27.92 8.21 13.70
C GLU A 86 -27.99 8.62 15.17
N GLU A 87 -26.86 8.64 15.83
CA GLU A 87 -26.78 8.98 17.25
C GLU A 87 -25.69 10.00 17.55
N VAL A 88 -25.91 10.75 18.63
CA VAL A 88 -24.92 11.70 19.14
C VAL A 88 -23.74 10.92 19.74
N LYS A 89 -22.58 11.11 19.17
CA LYS A 89 -21.39 10.25 19.31
C LYS A 89 -20.85 10.10 20.73
N PHE A 90 -21.10 11.07 21.59
CA PHE A 90 -20.56 11.12 22.96
C PHE A 90 -21.51 10.62 24.04
N TYR A 91 -22.78 10.36 23.71
CA TYR A 91 -23.77 9.93 24.69
C TYR A 91 -23.95 8.41 24.69
N ILE A 92 -24.28 7.90 25.87
CA ILE A 92 -24.69 6.51 26.03
C ILE A 92 -26.21 6.44 25.84
N ILE A 93 -26.66 5.62 24.91
CA ILE A 93 -28.08 5.42 24.62
C ILE A 93 -28.54 4.01 24.94
N ASN A 94 -29.82 3.87 25.14
CA ASN A 94 -30.53 2.61 25.13
C ASN A 94 -31.50 2.61 23.95
N LEU A 95 -31.60 1.47 23.26
CA LEU A 95 -32.58 1.24 22.20
C LEU A 95 -33.57 0.20 22.67
N ARG A 96 -34.83 0.34 22.23
CA ARG A 96 -35.86 -0.68 22.42
C ARG A 96 -36.65 -0.89 21.15
N VAL A 97 -37.10 -2.14 20.98
CA VAL A 97 -37.85 -2.57 19.79
C VAL A 97 -39.11 -3.27 20.25
N ARG A 98 -40.24 -3.02 19.59
CA ARG A 98 -41.44 -3.82 19.73
C ARG A 98 -41.97 -4.26 18.37
N ALA A 99 -42.62 -5.39 18.35
CA ALA A 99 -43.37 -5.88 17.19
C ALA A 99 -44.85 -5.42 17.26
N GLN A 100 -45.44 -5.20 16.11
CA GLN A 100 -46.85 -4.84 15.97
C GLN A 100 -47.48 -5.62 14.81
N GLN A 101 -48.72 -6.09 15.02
CA GLN A 101 -49.52 -6.80 14.05
C GLN A 101 -50.95 -6.29 14.14
N GLY A 102 -51.36 -5.40 13.25
CA GLY A 102 -52.62 -4.67 13.40
C GLY A 102 -52.66 -3.88 14.69
N GLU A 103 -53.66 -4.12 15.54
CA GLU A 103 -53.83 -3.46 16.85
C GLU A 103 -53.00 -4.15 17.97
N LEU A 104 -52.49 -5.35 17.73
CA LEU A 104 -51.74 -6.09 18.73
C LEU A 104 -50.30 -5.60 18.76
N LYS A 105 -49.77 -5.36 19.99
CA LYS A 105 -48.39 -4.91 20.20
C LYS A 105 -47.69 -5.87 21.19
N SER A 106 -46.42 -6.16 20.90
CA SER A 106 -45.61 -6.88 21.87
C SER A 106 -45.14 -5.97 23.03
N ASN A 107 -44.59 -6.56 24.05
CA ASN A 107 -43.73 -5.84 24.99
C ASN A 107 -42.46 -5.34 24.30
N TRP A 108 -41.83 -4.37 24.92
CA TRP A 108 -40.54 -3.83 24.46
C TRP A 108 -39.39 -4.78 24.84
N THR A 109 -38.45 -4.95 23.92
CA THR A 109 -37.14 -5.56 24.21
C THR A 109 -36.07 -4.50 24.09
N MET A 110 -35.14 -4.45 25.03
CA MET A 110 -34.11 -3.41 25.12
C MET A 110 -32.73 -3.97 24.77
N THR A 111 -31.88 -3.12 24.20
CA THR A 111 -30.46 -3.42 24.00
C THR A 111 -29.67 -3.15 25.30
N PRO A 112 -28.48 -3.72 25.46
CA PRO A 112 -27.47 -3.15 26.35
C PRO A 112 -27.19 -1.68 26.02
N PRO A 113 -26.71 -0.87 26.99
CA PRO A 113 -26.30 0.49 26.75
C PRO A 113 -25.24 0.56 25.62
N PHE A 114 -25.43 1.47 24.69
CA PHE A 114 -24.57 1.63 23.52
C PHE A 114 -23.98 3.04 23.47
N GLN A 115 -22.70 3.15 23.14
CA GLN A 115 -21.99 4.41 22.89
C GLN A 115 -21.17 4.26 21.62
N VAL A 116 -21.39 5.11 20.64
CA VAL A 116 -20.71 5.04 19.33
C VAL A 116 -19.19 5.03 19.51
N GLU A 117 -18.65 5.97 20.28
CA GLU A 117 -17.21 6.12 20.51
C GLU A 117 -16.53 4.83 21.02
N GLY A 118 -17.15 4.14 21.97
CA GLY A 118 -16.60 2.91 22.56
C GLY A 118 -16.89 1.64 21.78
N ASN A 119 -17.86 1.64 20.88
CA ASN A 119 -18.39 0.42 20.25
C ASN A 119 -18.24 0.37 18.74
N THR A 120 -17.95 1.50 18.05
CA THR A 120 -17.74 1.49 16.61
C THR A 120 -16.41 0.82 16.23
N THR A 121 -16.42 0.06 15.16
CA THR A 121 -15.20 -0.43 14.52
C THR A 121 -14.76 0.55 13.46
N LEU A 122 -13.53 1.04 13.54
CA LEU A 122 -12.97 1.92 12.51
C LEU A 122 -12.36 1.10 11.37
N GLY A 123 -12.72 1.44 10.16
CA GLY A 123 -12.03 0.96 8.98
C GLY A 123 -10.60 1.50 8.87
N PRO A 124 -9.77 0.92 8.02
CA PRO A 124 -8.43 1.42 7.78
C PRO A 124 -8.47 2.78 7.06
N PRO A 125 -7.41 3.59 7.18
CA PRO A 125 -7.21 4.77 6.35
C PRO A 125 -7.29 4.44 4.86
N LYS A 126 -7.74 5.42 4.05
CA LYS A 126 -7.93 5.30 2.60
C LYS A 126 -6.81 5.98 1.84
N ASN A 127 -6.69 5.67 0.55
CA ASN A 127 -5.80 6.35 -0.40
C ASN A 127 -4.36 6.46 0.10
N ILE A 128 -3.85 5.36 0.70
CA ILE A 128 -2.48 5.32 1.23
C ILE A 128 -1.51 5.37 0.06
N ASN A 129 -0.67 6.41 0.04
CA ASN A 129 0.38 6.62 -0.94
C ASN A 129 1.74 6.75 -0.24
N ILE A 130 2.76 6.08 -0.81
CA ILE A 130 4.12 6.07 -0.28
C ILE A 130 5.07 6.53 -1.37
N SER A 131 5.79 7.61 -1.12
CA SER A 131 6.85 8.10 -1.99
C SER A 131 8.22 7.94 -1.33
N ALA A 132 9.16 7.36 -2.09
CA ALA A 132 10.53 7.21 -1.62
C ALA A 132 11.30 8.51 -1.81
N ARG A 133 11.96 8.94 -0.74
CA ARG A 133 12.99 10.01 -0.74
C ARG A 133 14.31 9.39 -0.29
N ALA A 134 15.39 10.13 -0.41
CA ALA A 134 16.67 9.68 0.13
C ALA A 134 16.51 9.24 1.58
N ASN A 135 16.94 8.05 1.96
CA ASN A 135 16.87 7.45 3.30
C ASN A 135 15.59 7.74 4.14
N SER A 136 14.48 8.03 3.45
CA SER A 136 13.19 8.32 4.08
C SER A 136 12.03 7.91 3.19
N LEU A 137 10.86 7.68 3.82
CA LEU A 137 9.60 7.44 3.13
C LEU A 137 8.60 8.52 3.54
N PHE A 138 8.05 9.20 2.56
CA PHE A 138 6.92 10.11 2.77
C PHE A 138 5.63 9.33 2.54
N ILE A 139 4.76 9.36 3.52
CA ILE A 139 3.49 8.64 3.55
C ILE A 139 2.38 9.68 3.61
N SER A 140 1.39 9.55 2.74
CA SER A 140 0.16 10.32 2.79
C SER A 140 -1.04 9.39 2.70
N PHE A 141 -2.10 9.68 3.42
CA PHE A 141 -3.31 8.89 3.44
C PHE A 141 -4.51 9.75 3.81
N GLU A 142 -5.71 9.24 3.62
CA GLU A 142 -6.96 9.89 4.01
C GLU A 142 -7.59 9.19 5.21
N GLN A 143 -8.41 9.93 5.94
CA GLN A 143 -9.20 9.41 7.05
C GLN A 143 -10.12 8.26 6.58
N PRO A 144 -10.48 7.30 7.46
CA PRO A 144 -11.42 6.24 7.12
C PRO A 144 -12.76 6.75 6.59
N PHE A 145 -13.23 7.85 7.15
CA PHE A 145 -14.42 8.60 6.72
C PHE A 145 -14.29 10.07 7.13
N LYS A 146 -15.01 10.95 6.43
CA LYS A 146 -14.97 12.39 6.68
C LYS A 146 -16.01 12.75 7.75
N GLU A 147 -15.52 13.22 8.88
CA GLU A 147 -16.34 13.69 9.98
C GLU A 147 -15.61 14.83 10.69
N PRO A 148 -16.06 16.09 10.53
CA PRO A 148 -15.34 17.25 11.04
C PRO A 148 -15.22 17.31 12.57
N SER A 149 -16.13 16.64 13.28
CA SER A 149 -16.16 16.62 14.76
C SER A 149 -15.27 15.56 15.38
N LEU A 150 -14.64 14.68 14.58
CA LEU A 150 -13.81 13.59 15.07
C LEU A 150 -12.33 13.84 14.80
N PHE A 151 -11.52 13.67 15.85
CA PHE A 151 -10.06 13.69 15.75
C PHE A 151 -9.55 12.27 15.77
N PHE A 152 -8.90 11.88 14.67
CA PHE A 152 -8.29 10.55 14.55
C PHE A 152 -6.83 10.60 14.96
N GLU A 153 -6.42 9.57 15.66
CA GLU A 153 -5.02 9.21 15.88
C GLU A 153 -4.68 8.03 14.96
N TYR A 154 -3.45 7.96 14.50
CA TYR A 154 -2.99 6.91 13.61
C TYR A 154 -1.79 6.22 14.20
N ILE A 155 -1.80 4.89 14.15
CA ILE A 155 -0.67 4.05 14.55
C ILE A 155 -0.12 3.43 13.27
N ILE A 156 1.11 3.79 12.92
CA ILE A 156 1.82 3.28 11.76
C ILE A 156 2.79 2.21 12.23
N TYR A 157 2.55 0.97 11.84
CA TYR A 157 3.46 -0.15 12.03
C TYR A 157 4.31 -0.26 10.78
N TYR A 158 5.62 -0.27 10.91
CA TYR A 158 6.52 -0.43 9.77
C TYR A 158 7.70 -1.33 10.11
N TRP A 159 8.20 -2.05 9.13
CA TRP A 159 9.28 -3.01 9.28
C TRP A 159 10.14 -3.10 8.02
N ASP A 160 11.40 -3.43 8.23
CA ASP A 160 12.33 -3.81 7.18
C ASP A 160 12.02 -5.26 6.75
N ASN A 161 11.78 -5.48 5.48
CA ASN A 161 11.40 -6.79 4.93
C ASN A 161 12.50 -7.86 5.15
N SER A 162 13.74 -7.45 5.34
CA SER A 162 14.88 -8.36 5.57
C SER A 162 15.04 -8.77 7.03
N SER A 163 14.92 -7.81 7.97
CA SER A 163 15.17 -8.03 9.40
C SER A 163 13.92 -8.34 10.21
N LYS A 164 12.72 -8.05 9.66
CA LYS A 164 11.41 -8.19 10.33
C LYS A 164 11.32 -7.48 11.68
N THR A 165 12.17 -6.49 11.93
CA THR A 165 12.07 -5.65 13.13
C THR A 165 10.88 -4.70 12.99
N ASN A 166 9.93 -4.81 13.90
CA ASN A 166 8.74 -3.97 13.90
C ASN A 166 9.02 -2.66 14.63
N HIS A 167 8.65 -1.56 14.01
CA HIS A 167 8.66 -0.23 14.58
C HIS A 167 7.24 0.33 14.58
N THR A 168 6.96 1.20 15.52
CA THR A 168 5.66 1.86 15.66
C THR A 168 5.84 3.37 15.73
N LEU A 169 4.98 4.10 15.03
CA LEU A 169 4.92 5.55 15.07
C LEU A 169 3.45 5.97 15.27
N GLU A 170 3.21 6.79 16.28
CA GLU A 170 1.91 7.37 16.58
C GLU A 170 1.87 8.82 16.07
N THR A 171 0.77 9.21 15.44
CA THR A 171 0.61 10.54 14.86
C THR A 171 -0.86 10.91 14.72
N THR A 172 -1.15 12.20 14.72
CA THR A 172 -2.47 12.76 14.38
C THR A 172 -2.53 13.30 12.96
N HIS A 173 -1.40 13.31 12.25
CA HIS A 173 -1.29 13.84 10.91
C HIS A 173 -1.48 12.76 9.86
N THR A 174 -2.12 13.11 8.75
CA THR A 174 -2.32 12.25 7.58
C THR A 174 -1.14 12.27 6.61
N GLU A 175 -0.16 13.12 6.87
CA GLU A 175 1.10 13.21 6.12
C GLU A 175 2.27 13.04 7.09
N VAL A 176 3.10 12.03 6.84
CA VAL A 176 4.19 11.64 7.76
C VAL A 176 5.43 11.27 6.97
N THR A 177 6.59 11.61 7.51
CA THR A 177 7.88 11.20 6.95
C THR A 177 8.61 10.29 7.92
N LEU A 178 8.81 9.03 7.54
CA LEU A 178 9.70 8.12 8.23
C LEU A 178 11.15 8.47 7.85
N LYS A 179 11.95 8.86 8.83
CA LYS A 179 13.35 9.30 8.64
C LYS A 179 14.34 8.23 9.10
N ASN A 180 15.61 8.41 8.72
CA ASN A 180 16.72 7.55 9.15
C ASN A 180 16.56 6.08 8.76
N LEU A 181 15.95 5.84 7.61
CA LEU A 181 15.80 4.51 7.06
C LEU A 181 17.07 4.09 6.31
N LYS A 182 17.35 2.79 6.23
CA LYS A 182 18.43 2.25 5.41
C LYS A 182 18.14 2.51 3.94
N GLN A 183 19.17 2.86 3.16
CA GLN A 183 19.04 3.06 1.72
C GLN A 183 18.87 1.72 1.00
N ARG A 184 18.22 1.71 -0.17
CA ARG A 184 17.99 0.52 -1.01
C ARG A 184 17.41 -0.65 -0.23
N THR A 185 16.52 -0.34 0.70
CA THR A 185 15.88 -1.32 1.58
C THR A 185 14.38 -1.22 1.43
N VAL A 186 13.72 -2.36 1.26
CA VAL A 186 12.26 -2.43 1.17
C VAL A 186 11.68 -2.36 2.57
N TYR A 187 10.91 -1.33 2.84
CA TYR A 187 10.11 -1.20 4.04
C TYR A 187 8.65 -1.44 3.72
N CYS A 188 8.01 -2.23 4.56
CA CYS A 188 6.56 -2.44 4.52
C CYS A 188 5.92 -1.73 5.70
N LEU A 189 4.70 -1.23 5.51
CA LEU A 189 3.94 -0.58 6.56
C LEU A 189 2.46 -0.92 6.51
N GLN A 190 1.80 -0.82 7.65
CA GLN A 190 0.36 -0.90 7.84
C GLN A 190 -0.07 0.25 8.76
N ILE A 191 -1.23 0.82 8.49
CA ILE A 191 -1.75 1.95 9.26
C ILE A 191 -3.08 1.56 9.89
N LYS A 192 -3.24 1.90 11.15
CA LYS A 192 -4.46 1.73 11.93
C LYS A 192 -4.95 3.10 12.37
N ALA A 193 -6.23 3.40 12.12
CA ALA A 193 -6.86 4.57 12.69
C ALA A 193 -7.41 4.23 14.09
N VAL A 194 -7.28 5.16 15.01
CA VAL A 194 -7.79 5.07 16.38
C VAL A 194 -8.61 6.32 16.66
N PHE A 195 -9.71 6.16 17.34
CA PHE A 195 -10.56 7.26 17.78
C PHE A 195 -10.64 7.25 19.32
N ALA A 196 -10.20 8.34 19.95
CA ALA A 196 -10.07 8.45 21.40
C ALA A 196 -9.31 7.25 21.98
N SER A 197 -9.81 6.63 23.04
CA SER A 197 -9.23 5.42 23.63
C SER A 197 -9.67 4.11 22.95
N ASN A 198 -10.40 4.20 21.83
CA ASN A 198 -10.93 3.02 21.15
C ASN A 198 -9.89 2.36 20.23
N PHE A 199 -9.38 1.20 20.64
CA PHE A 199 -8.41 0.41 19.89
C PHE A 199 -9.03 -0.53 18.84
N LYS A 200 -10.33 -0.45 18.55
CA LYS A 200 -11.03 -1.33 17.60
C LYS A 200 -10.80 -0.98 16.12
N GLY A 201 -9.83 -0.12 15.79
CA GLY A 201 -9.48 0.20 14.40
C GLY A 201 -8.91 -1.01 13.67
N GLN A 202 -9.26 -1.16 12.39
CA GLN A 202 -8.71 -2.18 11.51
C GLN A 202 -7.39 -1.73 10.92
N LEU A 203 -6.46 -2.69 10.75
CA LEU A 203 -5.21 -2.46 10.03
C LEU A 203 -5.46 -2.38 8.52
N SER A 204 -4.74 -1.49 7.84
CA SER A 204 -4.71 -1.47 6.38
C SER A 204 -4.05 -2.74 5.81
N ALA A 205 -4.20 -2.96 4.51
CA ALA A 205 -3.33 -3.87 3.79
C ALA A 205 -1.86 -3.42 3.95
N PRO A 206 -0.89 -4.34 3.87
CA PRO A 206 0.52 -3.99 3.89
C PRO A 206 0.92 -3.28 2.58
N TYR A 207 1.59 -2.14 2.71
CA TYR A 207 2.15 -1.37 1.60
C TYR A 207 3.67 -1.37 1.72
N CYS A 208 4.36 -1.79 0.66
CA CYS A 208 5.81 -1.89 0.66
C CYS A 208 6.44 -0.95 -0.36
N LYS A 209 7.54 -0.29 0.02
CA LYS A 209 8.30 0.62 -0.86
C LYS A 209 9.78 0.56 -0.53
N GLU A 210 10.61 0.55 -1.57
CA GLU A 210 12.06 0.66 -1.44
C GLU A 210 12.47 2.12 -1.25
N THR A 211 13.39 2.37 -0.31
CA THR A 211 14.00 3.68 -0.09
C THR A 211 14.96 4.05 -1.19
N ALA A 212 15.02 5.34 -1.56
CA ALA A 212 15.92 5.84 -2.57
C ALA A 212 17.36 6.00 -2.04
N VAL A 213 18.30 6.17 -2.96
CA VAL A 213 19.70 6.52 -2.65
C VAL A 213 19.79 8.02 -2.42
N THR A 214 20.62 8.48 -1.50
CA THR A 214 20.87 9.91 -1.29
C THR A 214 21.60 10.53 -2.47
N ASP A 215 21.35 11.81 -2.75
CA ASP A 215 22.03 12.54 -3.83
C ASP A 215 23.55 12.56 -3.62
N ALA A 216 24.01 12.67 -2.37
CA ALA A 216 25.42 12.58 -2.03
C ALA A 216 26.04 11.24 -2.47
N THR A 217 25.36 10.13 -2.22
CA THR A 217 25.82 8.80 -2.65
C THR A 217 25.79 8.67 -4.18
N ARG A 218 24.79 9.22 -4.84
CA ARG A 218 24.72 9.29 -6.32
C ARG A 218 25.90 10.06 -6.89
N ILE A 219 26.17 11.25 -6.38
CA ILE A 219 27.30 12.09 -6.82
C ILE A 219 28.60 11.34 -6.62
N LEU A 220 28.81 10.70 -5.47
CA LEU A 220 30.00 9.90 -5.20
C LEU A 220 30.21 8.79 -6.24
N TYR A 221 29.16 8.03 -6.60
CA TYR A 221 29.28 7.00 -7.64
C TYR A 221 29.63 7.59 -9.01
N VAL A 222 28.96 8.69 -9.40
CA VAL A 222 29.23 9.35 -10.68
C VAL A 222 30.68 9.88 -10.73
N THR A 223 31.16 10.51 -9.67
CA THR A 223 32.54 11.01 -9.61
C THR A 223 33.59 9.89 -9.64
N LEU A 224 33.33 8.76 -8.97
CA LEU A 224 34.22 7.59 -9.02
C LEU A 224 34.25 6.97 -10.42
N ILE A 225 33.11 6.81 -11.08
CA ILE A 225 33.05 6.29 -12.46
C ILE A 225 33.77 7.22 -13.42
N PHE A 226 33.53 8.53 -13.32
CA PHE A 226 34.21 9.53 -14.15
C PHE A 226 35.72 9.50 -13.96
N GLY A 227 36.17 9.50 -12.69
CA GLY A 227 37.60 9.38 -12.36
C GLY A 227 38.24 8.10 -12.90
N PHE A 228 37.54 6.98 -12.85
CA PHE A 228 38.02 5.71 -13.41
C PHE A 228 38.15 5.75 -14.94
N VAL A 229 37.17 6.35 -15.63
CA VAL A 229 37.23 6.52 -17.11
C VAL A 229 38.42 7.40 -17.50
N VAL A 230 38.59 8.53 -16.80
CA VAL A 230 39.74 9.44 -17.05
C VAL A 230 41.06 8.72 -16.81
N PHE A 231 41.16 7.91 -15.74
CA PHE A 231 42.36 7.13 -15.47
C PHE A 231 42.68 6.12 -16.57
N ILE A 232 41.65 5.41 -17.09
CA ILE A 232 41.82 4.45 -18.20
C ILE A 232 42.33 5.21 -19.46
N LEU A 233 41.69 6.34 -19.81
CA LEU A 233 42.09 7.12 -20.98
C LEU A 233 43.54 7.61 -20.85
N PHE A 234 43.94 8.05 -19.67
CA PHE A 234 45.32 8.46 -19.37
C PHE A 234 46.31 7.29 -19.48
N ALA A 235 45.95 6.12 -18.95
CA ALA A 235 46.76 4.89 -19.05
C ALA A 235 46.94 4.48 -20.54
N VAL A 236 45.88 4.51 -21.33
CA VAL A 236 45.92 4.23 -22.77
C VAL A 236 46.82 5.24 -23.49
N PHE A 237 46.69 6.53 -23.18
CA PHE A 237 47.56 7.57 -23.73
C PHE A 237 49.04 7.33 -23.42
N LEU A 238 49.36 7.01 -22.19
CA LEU A 238 50.73 6.68 -21.79
C LEU A 238 51.26 5.43 -22.53
N CYS A 239 50.41 4.41 -22.64
CA CYS A 239 50.74 3.19 -23.38
C CYS A 239 51.04 3.49 -24.87
N LEU A 240 50.21 4.31 -25.52
CA LEU A 240 50.42 4.73 -26.90
C LEU A 240 51.71 5.55 -27.05
N MET A 241 52.00 6.44 -26.13
CA MET A 241 53.28 7.20 -26.10
C MET A 241 54.48 6.28 -25.91
N ALA A 242 54.37 5.28 -25.00
CA ALA A 242 55.41 4.28 -24.84
C ALA A 242 55.64 3.43 -26.08
N VAL A 243 54.57 2.97 -26.72
CA VAL A 243 54.64 2.22 -27.98
C VAL A 243 55.34 3.06 -29.07
N ARG A 244 54.97 4.34 -29.23
CA ARG A 244 55.58 5.25 -30.19
C ARG A 244 57.09 5.45 -29.91
N LYS A 245 57.46 5.63 -28.62
CA LYS A 245 58.84 5.85 -28.18
C LYS A 245 59.72 4.62 -28.41
N TYR A 246 59.18 3.44 -28.17
CA TYR A 246 59.92 2.17 -28.23
C TYR A 246 59.58 1.32 -29.46
N GLN A 247 58.92 1.90 -30.49
CA GLN A 247 58.47 1.14 -31.65
C GLN A 247 59.59 0.41 -32.38
N ASP A 248 60.85 0.96 -32.41
CA ASP A 248 61.99 0.32 -33.06
C ASP A 248 62.46 -0.89 -32.26
N ALA A 249 62.48 -0.78 -30.93
CA ALA A 249 62.78 -1.92 -30.06
C ALA A 249 61.70 -3.01 -30.13
N ILE A 250 60.44 -2.63 -30.23
CA ILE A 250 59.32 -3.57 -30.39
C ILE A 250 59.36 -4.26 -31.75
N LYS A 251 59.69 -3.50 -32.82
CA LYS A 251 59.88 -4.08 -34.17
C LYS A 251 61.04 -5.09 -34.21
N SER A 252 62.15 -4.80 -33.50
CA SER A 252 63.27 -5.73 -33.42
C SER A 252 62.94 -7.06 -32.71
N LEU A 253 62.04 -7.00 -31.75
CA LEU A 253 61.52 -8.21 -31.05
C LEU A 253 60.59 -9.06 -31.94
N TRP A 254 59.74 -8.41 -32.76
CA TRP A 254 58.74 -9.12 -33.58
C TRP A 254 59.27 -9.51 -34.97
N ARG A 255 60.33 -8.82 -35.49
CA ARG A 255 61.02 -9.14 -36.73
C ARG A 255 62.52 -9.05 -36.46
N PRO A 256 63.14 -10.11 -35.94
CA PRO A 256 64.60 -10.13 -35.84
C PRO A 256 65.17 -9.86 -37.23
N PRO A 257 66.22 -9.00 -37.36
CA PRO A 257 66.84 -8.77 -38.66
C PRO A 257 67.25 -10.11 -39.23
N LEU A 258 66.78 -10.41 -40.44
CA LEU A 258 67.25 -11.54 -41.21
C LEU A 258 68.73 -11.40 -41.34
N ALA A 259 69.52 -12.26 -40.73
CA ALA A 259 70.95 -12.33 -40.95
C ALA A 259 71.16 -12.73 -42.44
N ILE A 260 71.50 -11.76 -43.25
CA ILE A 260 71.86 -12.02 -44.66
C ILE A 260 73.14 -12.87 -44.59
N PRO A 261 73.16 -14.09 -45.20
CA PRO A 261 74.36 -14.87 -45.24
C PRO A 261 75.49 -14.10 -45.89
N PHE A 262 76.71 -14.12 -45.34
CA PHE A 262 77.90 -13.42 -45.72
C PHE A 262 78.16 -13.47 -47.28
N HIS A 263 77.75 -14.51 -47.86
CA HIS A 263 77.88 -14.72 -49.33
C HIS A 263 77.07 -13.72 -50.22
N PHE A 264 75.91 -13.21 -49.68
CA PHE A 264 75.11 -12.20 -50.40
C PHE A 264 75.57 -10.75 -50.17
N GLU A 265 76.32 -10.53 -49.13
CA GLU A 265 76.83 -9.16 -48.81
C GLU A 265 77.93 -8.76 -49.80
N GLU A 266 78.73 -9.73 -50.22
CA GLU A 266 79.83 -9.54 -51.23
C GLU A 266 79.27 -9.25 -52.65
N ASP A 267 78.17 -9.95 -53.02
CA ASP A 267 77.52 -9.77 -54.31
C ASP A 267 76.78 -8.41 -54.41
N LEU A 268 76.21 -7.91 -53.30
CA LEU A 268 75.56 -6.58 -53.28
C LEU A 268 76.57 -5.41 -53.35
N GLN A 269 77.72 -5.58 -52.67
CA GLN A 269 78.78 -4.58 -52.78
C GLN A 269 79.37 -4.52 -54.21
N ASN A 270 79.55 -5.70 -54.82
CA ASN A 270 80.05 -5.74 -56.21
C ASN A 270 79.07 -5.19 -57.24
N SER A 271 77.74 -5.42 -57.00
CA SER A 271 76.67 -4.85 -57.85
C SER A 271 76.60 -3.30 -57.72
N GLN A 272 76.79 -2.73 -56.51
CA GLN A 272 76.80 -1.27 -56.28
C GLN A 272 78.03 -0.62 -56.99
N ILE A 273 79.18 -1.29 -57.02
CA ILE A 273 80.36 -0.77 -57.75
C ILE A 273 80.10 -0.76 -59.24
N VAL A 274 79.48 -1.80 -59.81
CA VAL A 274 79.07 -1.87 -61.20
C VAL A 274 78.07 -0.78 -61.61
N PHE A 275 77.08 -0.50 -60.74
CA PHE A 275 76.07 0.57 -60.93
C PHE A 275 76.69 1.97 -60.84
N ALA A 276 77.68 2.18 -59.95
CA ALA A 276 78.39 3.45 -59.86
C ALA A 276 79.25 3.73 -61.08
N GLU A 277 79.91 2.70 -61.63
CA GLU A 277 80.71 2.77 -62.82
C GLU A 277 79.89 3.02 -64.12
N PHE A 278 78.65 2.37 -64.16
CA PHE A 278 77.69 2.57 -65.25
C PHE A 278 77.09 3.98 -65.24
N LYS A 279 76.90 4.58 -64.05
CA LYS A 279 76.37 5.95 -63.91
C LYS A 279 77.37 7.01 -64.29
N ASN A 280 78.72 6.74 -64.26
CA ASN A 280 79.75 7.66 -64.65
C ASN A 280 80.08 7.61 -66.16
N SER A 281 79.60 6.58 -66.88
CA SER A 281 79.82 6.39 -68.34
C SER A 281 78.68 6.80 -69.24
N ALA A 282 77.46 7.06 -68.62
CA ALA A 282 76.28 7.51 -69.36
C ALA A 282 76.18 9.03 -69.25
N GLY A 283 76.83 9.74 -70.21
CA GLY A 283 76.57 11.12 -70.45
C GLY A 283 75.12 11.33 -70.91
N GLU A 284 74.57 12.45 -70.49
CA GLU A 284 73.37 13.12 -70.91
C GLU A 284 72.55 12.47 -72.04
N GLU A 285 71.44 11.81 -71.65
CA GLU A 285 70.29 11.68 -72.53
C GLU A 285 69.01 12.21 -71.84
N HIS A 286 68.38 13.10 -72.56
CA HIS A 286 67.17 13.82 -72.30
C HIS A 286 65.97 12.83 -72.21
N TRP A 287 65.29 12.73 -71.11
CA TRP A 287 64.10 11.87 -70.96
C TRP A 287 62.84 12.70 -71.18
N ASP A 288 62.07 12.34 -72.22
CA ASP A 288 60.74 12.87 -72.46
C ASP A 288 59.74 12.39 -71.43
N THR A 289 58.87 13.30 -71.00
CA THR A 289 57.77 13.08 -70.02
C THR A 289 56.71 12.16 -70.61
N LEU A 290 56.53 10.99 -70.03
CA LEU A 290 55.37 10.14 -70.25
C LEU A 290 54.15 10.63 -69.44
N SER A 291 53.12 11.07 -70.17
CA SER A 291 51.82 11.41 -69.65
C SER A 291 51.04 10.15 -69.28
N VAL A 292 50.58 10.06 -68.03
CA VAL A 292 49.70 9.01 -67.57
C VAL A 292 48.26 9.35 -67.97
N ILE A 293 47.63 8.51 -68.79
CA ILE A 293 46.22 8.55 -69.14
C ILE A 293 45.45 7.90 -68.01
N SER A 294 44.57 8.66 -67.33
CA SER A 294 43.62 8.17 -66.44
C SER A 294 42.36 7.67 -67.17
N ASN A 295 42.07 6.42 -67.10
CA ASN A 295 40.74 5.90 -67.46
C ASN A 295 39.84 5.87 -66.25
N ALA A 296 38.80 6.70 -66.32
CA ALA A 296 37.58 6.55 -65.54
C ALA A 296 36.64 5.62 -66.31
N GLU A 297 36.01 4.66 -65.62
CA GLU A 297 34.72 4.04 -65.93
C GLU A 297 34.19 3.46 -64.67
N GLU A 298 33.13 3.99 -64.23
CA GLU A 298 31.73 3.68 -64.07
C GLU A 298 31.35 2.19 -64.09
N SER A 299 30.79 1.72 -62.98
CA SER A 299 29.44 1.19 -62.80
C SER A 299 29.21 0.79 -61.35
#